data_7a85ccbf04d49658a89ea1ff6416594d
#
_entry.id   7a85ccbf04d49658a89ea1ff6416594d
#
_cell.length_a   1.000
_cell.length_b   1.000
_cell.length_c   1.000
_cell.angle_alpha   90.00
_cell.angle_beta   90.00
_cell.angle_gamma   90.00
#
_symmetry.space_group_name_H-M   'P 1'
#
loop_
_entity.id
_entity.type
_entity.pdbx_description
1 polymer ?
#
loop_
_entity_poly.entity_id
_entity_poly.type
_entity_poly.pdbx_seq_one_letter_code
_entity_poly.pdbx_strand_id
1 'polypeptide(L)'
;MNYIIGEKIAALRKEKQITQTELAEYLYLTPQTISRWEVGSGTPEISLLPKIASFFGISIDELFGQTSISRAEDMVMKYSVLRDDRTFREAMDCLNSQIQTIDASLDNEMKNASELQKDRDQLQVLKVHLLLQQGWESLERALKIVDSFVEKTKDNPDEAWYLPMRLQRLQLCAAMEKGRSEREVCEKNFSDDPNAITLQIFFEMLLILQDYERILSIQKSDDCAQKILFPHSKDNLVLWKQLIRAAVGAGNLDFVDRYMEAVAGQGTRQDRFDILRTVIQLYKEKNQEDKLEETKRELFVMLQELSYDDYFADQIKKEIEKM
;
A
#
# COMPACT_ATOMS: atom_id res chain seq x y z
N MET A 1 -5.19 17.03 -12.21
CA MET A 1 -6.04 17.41 -11.07
C MET A 1 -7.49 17.71 -11.44
N ASN A 2 -7.79 18.39 -12.55
CA ASN A 2 -9.17 18.77 -12.93
C ASN A 2 -10.10 17.60 -13.26
N TYR A 3 -9.58 16.45 -13.67
CA TYR A 3 -10.34 15.27 -14.06
C TYR A 3 -11.03 14.58 -12.85
N ILE A 4 -10.35 14.55 -11.72
CA ILE A 4 -10.76 13.78 -10.53
C ILE A 4 -12.09 14.30 -9.92
N ILE A 5 -12.26 15.61 -9.78
CA ILE A 5 -13.48 16.19 -9.16
C ILE A 5 -14.71 15.94 -10.02
N GLY A 6 -14.61 16.12 -11.32
CA GLY A 6 -15.72 15.91 -12.25
C GLY A 6 -16.19 14.46 -12.28
N GLU A 7 -15.26 13.51 -12.34
CA GLU A 7 -15.56 12.07 -12.28
C GLU A 7 -16.20 11.69 -10.93
N LYS A 8 -15.70 12.26 -9.82
CA LYS A 8 -16.27 12.01 -8.49
C LYS A 8 -17.69 12.55 -8.38
N ILE A 9 -17.97 13.77 -8.89
CA ILE A 9 -19.33 14.33 -8.97
C ILE A 9 -20.25 13.43 -9.79
N ALA A 10 -19.78 12.96 -10.95
CA ALA A 10 -20.56 12.06 -11.79
C ALA A 10 -20.86 10.72 -11.10
N ALA A 11 -19.89 10.15 -10.40
CA ALA A 11 -20.07 8.90 -9.64
C ALA A 11 -21.08 9.07 -8.51
N LEU A 12 -20.94 10.10 -7.67
CA LEU A 12 -21.83 10.39 -6.55
C LEU A 12 -23.27 10.67 -7.02
N ARG A 13 -23.41 11.43 -8.11
CA ARG A 13 -24.72 11.70 -8.70
C ARG A 13 -25.42 10.44 -9.17
N LYS A 14 -24.69 9.57 -9.88
CA LYS A 14 -25.23 8.29 -10.35
C LYS A 14 -25.61 7.36 -9.20
N GLU A 15 -24.77 7.28 -8.19
CA GLU A 15 -25.01 6.48 -6.97
C GLU A 15 -26.31 6.91 -6.27
N LYS A 16 -26.52 8.22 -6.14
CA LYS A 16 -27.74 8.77 -5.56
C LYS A 16 -28.93 8.87 -6.54
N GLN A 17 -28.77 8.40 -7.78
CA GLN A 17 -29.78 8.44 -8.83
C GLN A 17 -30.30 9.85 -9.15
N ILE A 18 -29.44 10.86 -9.04
CA ILE A 18 -29.75 12.27 -9.27
C ILE A 18 -29.37 12.65 -10.70
N THR A 19 -30.19 13.43 -11.37
CA THR A 19 -29.92 13.96 -12.71
C THR A 19 -28.96 15.16 -12.67
N GLN A 20 -28.30 15.45 -13.81
CA GLN A 20 -27.48 16.68 -13.93
C GLN A 20 -28.34 17.94 -13.73
N THR A 21 -29.62 17.88 -14.11
CA THR A 21 -30.57 19.01 -13.93
C THR A 21 -30.85 19.27 -12.45
N GLU A 22 -31.12 18.25 -11.66
CA GLU A 22 -31.40 18.39 -10.22
C GLU A 22 -30.17 18.93 -9.46
N LEU A 23 -28.97 18.45 -9.80
CA LEU A 23 -27.73 19.00 -9.20
C LEU A 23 -27.52 20.47 -9.62
N ALA A 24 -27.77 20.79 -10.89
CA ALA A 24 -27.66 22.16 -11.40
C ALA A 24 -28.63 23.11 -10.72
N GLU A 25 -29.90 22.73 -10.54
CA GLU A 25 -30.90 23.50 -9.82
C GLU A 25 -30.48 23.80 -8.37
N TYR A 26 -29.99 22.81 -7.65
CA TYR A 26 -29.49 22.99 -6.28
C TYR A 26 -28.34 24.00 -6.19
N LEU A 27 -27.44 23.93 -7.19
CA LEU A 27 -26.25 24.79 -7.23
C LEU A 27 -26.53 26.18 -7.86
N TYR A 28 -27.73 26.41 -8.40
CA TYR A 28 -28.11 27.58 -9.20
C TYR A 28 -27.27 27.75 -10.48
N LEU A 29 -27.04 26.62 -11.17
CA LEU A 29 -26.24 26.53 -12.39
C LEU A 29 -27.07 25.94 -13.54
N THR A 30 -26.44 25.80 -14.71
CA THR A 30 -27.06 25.10 -15.85
C THR A 30 -26.64 23.65 -15.90
N PRO A 31 -27.48 22.72 -16.41
CA PRO A 31 -27.09 21.32 -16.63
C PRO A 31 -25.84 21.17 -17.49
N GLN A 32 -25.63 22.07 -18.46
CA GLN A 32 -24.44 22.10 -19.29
C GLN A 32 -23.17 22.36 -18.49
N THR A 33 -23.25 23.16 -17.42
CA THR A 33 -22.12 23.40 -16.53
C THR A 33 -21.75 22.11 -15.80
N ILE A 34 -22.72 21.40 -15.25
CA ILE A 34 -22.50 20.10 -14.58
C ILE A 34 -21.91 19.09 -15.57
N SER A 35 -22.50 18.99 -16.77
CA SER A 35 -21.99 18.11 -17.82
C SER A 35 -20.53 18.39 -18.17
N ARG A 36 -20.15 19.68 -18.28
CA ARG A 36 -18.75 20.08 -18.55
C ARG A 36 -17.78 19.66 -17.43
N TRP A 37 -18.20 19.73 -16.17
CA TRP A 37 -17.39 19.24 -15.05
C TRP A 37 -17.22 17.71 -15.13
N GLU A 38 -18.31 16.98 -15.36
CA GLU A 38 -18.30 15.51 -15.40
C GLU A 38 -17.45 14.94 -16.54
N VAL A 39 -17.34 15.65 -17.67
CA VAL A 39 -16.47 15.24 -18.80
C VAL A 39 -15.07 15.88 -18.75
N GLY A 40 -14.74 16.62 -17.68
CA GLY A 40 -13.44 17.22 -17.49
C GLY A 40 -13.13 18.45 -18.35
N SER A 41 -14.15 18.99 -19.07
CA SER A 41 -14.01 20.20 -19.90
C SER A 41 -14.21 21.52 -19.12
N GLY A 42 -14.42 21.42 -17.80
CA GLY A 42 -14.53 22.53 -16.86
C GLY A 42 -14.37 22.01 -15.43
N THR A 43 -14.23 22.93 -14.49
CA THR A 43 -14.12 22.64 -13.04
C THR A 43 -15.06 23.49 -12.24
N PRO A 44 -15.56 22.98 -11.10
CA PRO A 44 -16.28 23.82 -10.14
C PRO A 44 -15.38 24.95 -9.62
N GLU A 45 -15.97 26.10 -9.38
CA GLU A 45 -15.32 27.18 -8.62
C GLU A 45 -15.13 26.75 -7.17
N ILE A 46 -14.03 27.19 -6.55
CA ILE A 46 -13.68 26.85 -5.15
C ILE A 46 -14.84 27.19 -4.19
N SER A 47 -15.53 28.30 -4.43
CA SER A 47 -16.69 28.76 -3.65
C SER A 47 -17.87 27.77 -3.67
N LEU A 48 -17.97 26.90 -4.68
CA LEU A 48 -19.04 25.91 -4.82
C LEU A 48 -18.71 24.58 -4.15
N LEU A 49 -17.44 24.28 -3.88
CA LEU A 49 -17.02 23.00 -3.31
C LEU A 49 -17.73 22.66 -1.99
N PRO A 50 -17.88 23.58 -1.03
CA PRO A 50 -18.63 23.30 0.20
C PRO A 50 -20.11 22.95 -0.05
N LYS A 51 -20.75 23.59 -1.03
CA LYS A 51 -22.14 23.29 -1.40
C LYS A 51 -22.28 21.93 -2.07
N ILE A 52 -21.36 21.59 -2.96
CA ILE A 52 -21.33 20.28 -3.64
C ILE A 52 -21.11 19.17 -2.59
N ALA A 53 -20.14 19.33 -1.71
CA ALA A 53 -19.86 18.39 -0.64
C ALA A 53 -21.08 18.19 0.28
N SER A 54 -21.72 19.30 0.71
CA SER A 54 -22.94 19.28 1.53
C SER A 54 -24.11 18.58 0.81
N PHE A 55 -24.29 18.82 -0.49
CA PHE A 55 -25.35 18.18 -1.27
C PHE A 55 -25.21 16.64 -1.31
N PHE A 56 -23.99 16.18 -1.45
CA PHE A 56 -23.70 14.75 -1.45
C PHE A 56 -23.55 14.15 -0.05
N GLY A 57 -23.47 14.98 1.02
CA GLY A 57 -23.27 14.53 2.39
C GLY A 57 -21.88 13.98 2.65
N ILE A 58 -20.86 14.52 1.96
CA ILE A 58 -19.45 14.14 2.07
C ILE A 58 -18.59 15.33 2.46
N SER A 59 -17.35 15.09 2.88
CA SER A 59 -16.38 16.16 3.10
C SER A 59 -15.84 16.73 1.77
N ILE A 60 -15.22 17.89 1.81
CA ILE A 60 -14.51 18.46 0.65
C ILE A 60 -13.35 17.55 0.25
N ASP A 61 -12.65 16.98 1.22
CA ASP A 61 -11.54 16.06 0.99
C ASP A 61 -12.01 14.81 0.22
N GLU A 62 -13.16 14.25 0.58
CA GLU A 62 -13.79 13.14 -0.15
C GLU A 62 -14.23 13.54 -1.56
N LEU A 63 -14.63 14.79 -1.78
CA LEU A 63 -14.93 15.30 -3.11
C LEU A 63 -13.68 15.33 -4.01
N PHE A 64 -12.50 15.55 -3.42
CA PHE A 64 -11.21 15.45 -4.09
C PHE A 64 -10.67 14.01 -4.20
N GLY A 65 -11.46 13.03 -3.78
CA GLY A 65 -11.09 11.63 -3.80
C GLY A 65 -10.22 11.20 -2.62
N GLN A 66 -9.98 12.09 -1.65
CA GLN A 66 -9.34 11.73 -0.40
C GLN A 66 -10.37 11.09 0.52
N THR A 67 -10.21 9.81 0.77
CA THR A 67 -10.94 9.12 1.83
C THR A 67 -10.21 9.31 3.16
N SER A 68 -10.91 9.05 4.27
CA SER A 68 -10.28 9.01 5.59
C SER A 68 -9.08 8.05 5.60
N ILE A 69 -9.18 6.94 4.88
CA ILE A 69 -8.13 5.94 4.73
C ILE A 69 -6.95 6.50 3.95
N SER A 70 -7.16 7.10 2.76
CA SER A 70 -6.07 7.66 1.96
C SER A 70 -5.28 8.73 2.72
N ARG A 71 -5.96 9.53 3.54
CA ARG A 71 -5.29 10.50 4.42
C ARG A 71 -4.42 9.82 5.48
N ALA A 72 -4.89 8.71 6.07
CA ALA A 72 -4.11 7.95 7.02
C ALA A 72 -2.89 7.29 6.35
N GLU A 73 -3.06 6.76 5.13
CA GLU A 73 -1.98 6.21 4.30
C GLU A 73 -0.90 7.25 4.03
N ASP A 74 -1.28 8.47 3.63
CA ASP A 74 -0.36 9.58 3.38
C ASP A 74 0.44 9.94 4.66
N MET A 75 -0.22 9.98 5.83
CA MET A 75 0.45 10.29 7.10
C MET A 75 1.44 9.19 7.51
N VAL A 76 1.08 7.92 7.33
CA VAL A 76 1.98 6.78 7.59
C VAL A 76 3.15 6.78 6.61
N MET A 77 2.91 7.06 5.33
CA MET A 77 3.96 7.18 4.31
C MET A 77 4.92 8.33 4.65
N LYS A 78 4.40 9.49 5.06
CA LYS A 78 5.21 10.64 5.50
C LYS A 78 6.15 10.27 6.65
N TYR A 79 5.66 9.57 7.66
CA TYR A 79 6.51 9.05 8.74
C TYR A 79 7.54 8.04 8.22
N SER A 80 7.18 7.14 7.31
CA SER A 80 8.08 6.14 6.74
C SER A 80 9.31 6.76 6.06
N VAL A 81 9.18 7.99 5.57
CA VAL A 81 10.25 8.75 4.91
C VAL A 81 11.03 9.61 5.93
N LEU A 82 10.34 10.40 6.72
CA LEU A 82 10.96 11.43 7.57
C LEU A 82 11.48 10.89 8.90
N ARG A 83 10.84 9.85 9.46
CA ARG A 83 11.26 9.14 10.69
C ARG A 83 11.47 10.03 11.90
N ASP A 84 10.73 11.12 12.03
CA ASP A 84 10.79 12.03 13.18
C ASP A 84 9.57 11.89 14.11
N ASP A 85 9.73 12.31 15.37
CA ASP A 85 8.70 12.20 16.41
C ASP A 85 7.43 13.01 16.11
N ARG A 86 7.52 14.04 15.29
CA ARG A 86 6.39 14.87 14.93
C ARG A 86 5.49 14.13 13.94
N THR A 87 6.07 13.61 12.85
CA THR A 87 5.31 12.87 11.83
C THR A 87 4.75 11.57 12.39
N PHE A 88 5.44 10.92 13.34
CA PHE A 88 4.89 9.79 14.07
C PHE A 88 3.63 10.15 14.85
N ARG A 89 3.67 11.24 15.63
CA ARG A 89 2.51 11.70 16.41
C ARG A 89 1.34 12.09 15.50
N GLU A 90 1.62 12.85 14.44
CA GLU A 90 0.60 13.26 13.47
C GLU A 90 -0.11 12.04 12.84
N ALA A 91 0.65 11.01 12.44
CA ALA A 91 0.10 9.77 11.87
C ALA A 91 -0.71 8.98 12.91
N MET A 92 -0.20 8.84 14.13
CA MET A 92 -0.88 8.12 15.21
C MET A 92 -2.18 8.80 15.62
N ASP A 93 -2.19 10.12 15.75
CA ASP A 93 -3.38 10.90 16.10
C ASP A 93 -4.44 10.81 14.99
N CYS A 94 -4.02 10.87 13.72
CA CYS A 94 -4.91 10.68 12.58
C CYS A 94 -5.57 9.30 12.61
N LEU A 95 -4.79 8.22 12.76
CA LEU A 95 -5.30 6.84 12.83
C LEU A 95 -6.26 6.63 14.00
N ASN A 96 -5.88 7.10 15.20
CA ASN A 96 -6.71 6.94 16.40
C ASN A 96 -8.05 7.69 16.28
N SER A 97 -8.03 8.93 15.78
CA SER A 97 -9.23 9.73 15.58
C SER A 97 -10.20 9.07 14.59
N GLN A 98 -9.69 8.54 13.50
CA GLN A 98 -10.52 7.88 12.49
C GLN A 98 -11.12 6.55 12.99
N ILE A 99 -10.32 5.72 13.65
CA ILE A 99 -10.79 4.47 14.26
C ILE A 99 -11.90 4.76 15.27
N GLN A 100 -11.71 5.77 16.14
CA GLN A 100 -12.72 6.18 17.12
C GLN A 100 -14.02 6.65 16.47
N THR A 101 -13.92 7.38 15.36
CA THR A 101 -15.09 7.83 14.60
C THR A 101 -15.87 6.66 14.01
N ILE A 102 -15.16 5.66 13.46
CA ILE A 102 -15.78 4.44 12.93
C ILE A 102 -16.40 3.61 14.06
N ASP A 103 -15.70 3.43 15.18
CA ASP A 103 -16.22 2.69 16.34
C ASP A 103 -17.54 3.30 16.84
N ALA A 104 -17.60 4.62 16.97
CA ALA A 104 -18.83 5.34 17.35
C ALA A 104 -19.97 5.20 16.31
N SER A 105 -19.62 5.05 15.02
CA SER A 105 -20.60 4.83 13.95
C SER A 105 -21.13 3.40 13.94
N LEU A 106 -20.29 2.41 14.25
CA LEU A 106 -20.68 0.99 14.37
C LEU A 106 -21.61 0.74 15.56
N ASP A 107 -21.41 1.46 16.68
CA ASP A 107 -22.27 1.38 17.86
C ASP A 107 -23.69 1.91 17.61
N ASN A 108 -23.88 2.75 16.58
CA ASN A 108 -25.17 3.34 16.22
C ASN A 108 -25.97 2.54 15.17
N GLU A 109 -25.66 1.26 14.93
CA GLU A 109 -26.38 0.33 14.03
C GLU A 109 -26.62 0.86 12.60
N MET A 110 -25.61 1.45 11.96
CA MET A 110 -25.74 1.99 10.60
C MET A 110 -25.83 0.91 9.50
N LYS A 111 -26.55 1.23 8.43
CA LYS A 111 -26.78 0.36 7.24
C LYS A 111 -25.52 -0.17 6.54
N ASN A 112 -24.34 0.42 6.82
CA ASN A 112 -23.06 0.10 6.15
C ASN A 112 -22.03 -0.55 7.11
N ALA A 113 -22.49 -1.28 8.12
CA ALA A 113 -21.60 -1.87 9.14
C ALA A 113 -20.45 -2.73 8.55
N SER A 114 -20.71 -3.48 7.48
CA SER A 114 -19.68 -4.31 6.82
C SER A 114 -18.58 -3.49 6.16
N GLU A 115 -18.91 -2.36 5.54
CA GLU A 115 -17.96 -1.45 4.90
C GLU A 115 -17.16 -0.69 5.95
N LEU A 116 -17.81 -0.14 6.95
CA LEU A 116 -17.16 0.51 8.10
C LEU A 116 -16.21 -0.44 8.83
N GLN A 117 -16.58 -1.71 8.96
CA GLN A 117 -15.68 -2.70 9.57
C GLN A 117 -14.42 -2.94 8.71
N LYS A 118 -14.54 -2.97 7.38
CA LYS A 118 -13.38 -3.06 6.48
C LYS A 118 -12.46 -1.85 6.62
N ASP A 119 -13.03 -0.65 6.64
CA ASP A 119 -12.27 0.58 6.81
C ASP A 119 -11.55 0.61 8.15
N ARG A 120 -12.23 0.20 9.22
CA ARG A 120 -11.63 0.06 10.55
C ARG A 120 -10.45 -0.91 10.54
N ASP A 121 -10.64 -2.07 9.92
CA ASP A 121 -9.62 -3.11 9.82
C ASP A 121 -8.40 -2.58 9.04
N GLN A 122 -8.60 -1.83 7.95
CA GLN A 122 -7.52 -1.20 7.19
C GLN A 122 -6.75 -0.16 8.01
N LEU A 123 -7.42 0.70 8.77
CA LEU A 123 -6.77 1.65 9.66
C LEU A 123 -5.96 0.96 10.77
N GLN A 124 -6.45 -0.17 11.29
CA GLN A 124 -5.69 -0.99 12.25
C GLN A 124 -4.41 -1.57 11.62
N VAL A 125 -4.48 -2.01 10.36
CA VAL A 125 -3.30 -2.48 9.60
C VAL A 125 -2.26 -1.38 9.48
N LEU A 126 -2.68 -0.16 9.09
CA LEU A 126 -1.79 1.00 9.00
C LEU A 126 -1.16 1.35 10.35
N LYS A 127 -1.94 1.25 11.44
CA LYS A 127 -1.44 1.47 12.79
C LYS A 127 -0.39 0.45 13.21
N VAL A 128 -0.58 -0.83 12.86
CA VAL A 128 0.44 -1.87 13.08
C VAL A 128 1.71 -1.52 12.32
N HIS A 129 1.58 -1.12 11.05
CA HIS A 129 2.72 -0.72 10.23
C HIS A 129 3.49 0.45 10.84
N LEU A 130 2.80 1.48 11.30
CA LEU A 130 3.40 2.63 11.98
C LEU A 130 4.13 2.23 13.26
N LEU A 131 3.52 1.38 14.10
CA LEU A 131 4.07 0.92 15.37
C LEU A 131 5.33 0.05 15.19
N LEU A 132 5.36 -0.81 14.15
CA LEU A 132 6.54 -1.59 13.78
C LEU A 132 7.78 -0.73 13.53
N GLN A 133 7.56 0.48 13.04
CA GLN A 133 8.64 1.39 12.70
C GLN A 133 9.21 2.14 13.93
N GLN A 134 8.50 2.17 15.04
CA GLN A 134 8.87 3.01 16.21
C GLN A 134 9.72 2.31 17.26
N GLY A 135 9.80 0.99 17.30
CA GLY A 135 10.64 0.30 18.26
C GLY A 135 9.95 -0.70 19.18
N TRP A 136 10.69 -1.27 20.12
CA TRP A 136 10.38 -2.48 20.85
C TRP A 136 9.08 -2.47 21.67
N GLU A 137 8.79 -1.39 22.41
CA GLU A 137 7.54 -1.30 23.19
C GLU A 137 6.27 -1.30 22.32
N SER A 138 6.44 -0.80 21.09
CA SER A 138 5.37 -0.80 20.10
C SER A 138 5.17 -2.17 19.44
N LEU A 139 6.23 -3.00 19.39
CA LEU A 139 6.15 -4.34 18.80
C LEU A 139 5.18 -5.26 19.55
N GLU A 140 5.17 -5.23 20.88
CA GLU A 140 4.25 -6.04 21.68
C GLU A 140 2.78 -5.65 21.45
N ARG A 141 2.51 -4.34 21.34
CA ARG A 141 1.17 -3.84 21.03
C ARG A 141 0.74 -4.23 19.62
N ALA A 142 1.66 -4.09 18.67
CA ALA A 142 1.41 -4.48 17.28
C ALA A 142 1.13 -5.99 17.20
N LEU A 143 1.91 -6.83 17.88
CA LEU A 143 1.74 -8.28 17.88
C LEU A 143 0.34 -8.70 18.41
N LYS A 144 -0.15 -8.08 19.48
CA LYS A 144 -1.49 -8.36 20.01
C LYS A 144 -2.60 -8.07 18.99
N ILE A 145 -2.47 -6.97 18.23
CA ILE A 145 -3.41 -6.61 17.16
C ILE A 145 -3.35 -7.68 16.06
N VAL A 146 -2.15 -7.99 15.59
CA VAL A 146 -1.93 -8.95 14.50
C VAL A 146 -2.42 -10.35 14.88
N ASP A 147 -2.11 -10.85 16.07
CA ASP A 147 -2.56 -12.17 16.54
C ASP A 147 -4.11 -12.26 16.56
N SER A 148 -4.79 -11.18 16.92
CA SER A 148 -6.24 -11.07 16.85
C SER A 148 -6.79 -11.24 15.41
N PHE A 149 -6.12 -10.64 14.41
CA PHE A 149 -6.50 -10.80 13.00
C PHE A 149 -6.17 -12.20 12.46
N VAL A 150 -5.01 -12.74 12.81
CA VAL A 150 -4.61 -14.10 12.41
C VAL A 150 -5.62 -15.13 12.93
N GLU A 151 -6.07 -14.99 14.17
CA GLU A 151 -7.10 -15.89 14.74
C GLU A 151 -8.47 -15.70 14.07
N LYS A 152 -8.90 -14.45 13.86
CA LYS A 152 -10.16 -14.12 13.18
C LYS A 152 -10.25 -14.69 11.75
N THR A 153 -9.13 -14.70 11.04
CA THR A 153 -9.07 -15.08 9.61
C THR A 153 -8.55 -16.50 9.38
N LYS A 154 -8.32 -17.31 10.42
CA LYS A 154 -7.62 -18.60 10.31
C LYS A 154 -8.28 -19.59 9.35
N ASP A 155 -9.61 -19.59 9.30
CA ASP A 155 -10.40 -20.52 8.51
C ASP A 155 -10.88 -19.92 7.16
N ASN A 156 -10.44 -18.70 6.81
CA ASN A 156 -10.86 -18.00 5.60
C ASN A 156 -9.66 -17.38 4.86
N PRO A 157 -8.95 -18.16 4.00
CA PRO A 157 -7.81 -17.67 3.22
C PRO A 157 -8.15 -16.55 2.21
N ASP A 158 -9.41 -16.45 1.80
CA ASP A 158 -9.88 -15.42 0.84
C ASP A 158 -10.16 -14.08 1.52
N GLU A 159 -10.10 -14.01 2.85
CA GLU A 159 -10.26 -12.76 3.58
C GLU A 159 -9.13 -11.79 3.23
N ALA A 160 -9.47 -10.52 2.94
CA ALA A 160 -8.53 -9.49 2.52
C ALA A 160 -7.31 -9.33 3.45
N TRP A 161 -7.49 -9.60 4.75
CA TRP A 161 -6.44 -9.45 5.78
C TRP A 161 -5.74 -10.75 6.16
N TYR A 162 -6.09 -11.88 5.54
CA TYR A 162 -5.45 -13.17 5.81
C TYR A 162 -3.94 -13.12 5.61
N LEU A 163 -3.52 -12.77 4.41
CA LEU A 163 -2.10 -12.73 4.05
C LEU A 163 -1.37 -11.52 4.65
N PRO A 164 -1.88 -10.26 4.54
CA PRO A 164 -1.18 -9.10 5.09
C PRO A 164 -0.86 -9.24 6.59
N MET A 165 -1.79 -9.76 7.38
CA MET A 165 -1.57 -9.92 8.82
C MET A 165 -0.55 -10.99 9.16
N ARG A 166 -0.51 -12.10 8.41
CA ARG A 166 0.52 -13.13 8.59
C ARG A 166 1.91 -12.63 8.23
N LEU A 167 2.05 -11.86 7.15
CA LEU A 167 3.32 -11.24 6.78
C LEU A 167 3.81 -10.24 7.85
N GLN A 168 2.92 -9.42 8.39
CA GLN A 168 3.28 -8.50 9.48
C GLN A 168 3.64 -9.26 10.76
N ARG A 169 2.95 -10.37 11.06
CA ARG A 169 3.30 -11.23 12.18
C ARG A 169 4.73 -11.78 12.07
N LEU A 170 5.14 -12.22 10.87
CA LEU A 170 6.50 -12.70 10.64
C LEU A 170 7.55 -11.63 10.94
N GLN A 171 7.31 -10.40 10.49
CA GLN A 171 8.20 -9.26 10.75
C GLN A 171 8.30 -8.97 12.25
N LEU A 172 7.18 -8.99 12.97
CA LEU A 172 7.15 -8.81 14.42
C LEU A 172 7.90 -9.93 15.14
N CYS A 173 7.62 -11.18 14.80
CA CYS A 173 8.29 -12.34 15.41
C CYS A 173 9.79 -12.33 15.15
N ALA A 174 10.23 -11.93 13.98
CA ALA A 174 11.65 -11.79 13.66
C ALA A 174 12.31 -10.67 14.47
N ALA A 175 11.66 -9.48 14.55
CA ALA A 175 12.16 -8.36 15.37
C ALA A 175 12.21 -8.70 16.85
N MET A 176 11.41 -9.67 17.33
CA MET A 176 11.36 -10.15 18.71
C MET A 176 12.20 -11.44 18.92
N GLU A 177 13.14 -11.75 18.02
CA GLU A 177 14.02 -12.93 18.07
C GLU A 177 13.31 -14.30 18.01
N LYS A 178 12.03 -14.35 17.60
CA LYS A 178 11.24 -15.56 17.43
C LYS A 178 11.29 -16.14 16.02
N GLY A 179 12.13 -15.60 15.13
CA GLY A 179 12.11 -15.89 13.70
C GLY A 179 12.43 -17.34 13.32
N ARG A 180 13.27 -18.04 14.10
CA ARG A 180 13.67 -19.43 13.77
C ARG A 180 12.51 -20.42 13.86
N SER A 181 11.71 -20.33 14.91
CA SER A 181 10.54 -21.21 15.07
C SER A 181 9.46 -20.93 14.02
N GLU A 182 9.29 -19.68 13.60
CA GLU A 182 8.34 -19.31 12.55
C GLU A 182 8.79 -19.83 11.16
N ARG A 183 10.11 -19.92 10.89
CA ARG A 183 10.62 -20.49 9.64
C ARG A 183 10.13 -21.93 9.44
N GLU A 184 10.27 -22.78 10.46
CA GLU A 184 9.86 -24.19 10.39
C GLU A 184 8.34 -24.31 10.14
N VAL A 185 7.56 -23.44 10.76
CA VAL A 185 6.11 -23.37 10.54
C VAL A 185 5.79 -22.97 9.09
N CYS A 186 6.47 -21.95 8.56
CA CYS A 186 6.24 -21.50 7.18
C CYS A 186 6.66 -22.55 6.14
N GLU A 187 7.80 -23.21 6.33
CA GLU A 187 8.27 -24.28 5.45
C GLU A 187 7.30 -25.46 5.45
N LYS A 188 6.83 -25.87 6.62
CA LYS A 188 5.84 -26.92 6.75
C LYS A 188 4.52 -26.55 6.07
N ASN A 189 4.01 -25.35 6.31
CA ASN A 189 2.75 -24.89 5.70
C ASN A 189 2.82 -24.89 4.17
N PHE A 190 3.95 -24.45 3.59
CA PHE A 190 4.15 -24.53 2.14
C PHE A 190 4.25 -25.97 1.64
N SER A 191 4.91 -26.86 2.39
CA SER A 191 5.01 -28.28 2.05
C SER A 191 3.65 -29.01 2.09
N ASP A 192 2.82 -28.69 3.09
CA ASP A 192 1.52 -29.34 3.29
C ASP A 192 0.45 -28.83 2.30
N ASP A 193 0.51 -27.54 1.93
CA ASP A 193 -0.42 -26.88 0.99
C ASP A 193 0.33 -25.91 0.08
N PRO A 194 0.97 -26.39 -1.02
CA PRO A 194 1.76 -25.56 -1.93
C PRO A 194 0.87 -24.68 -2.81
N ASN A 195 0.76 -23.40 -2.45
CA ASN A 195 0.05 -22.37 -3.20
C ASN A 195 0.78 -21.02 -3.14
N ALA A 196 0.28 -20.01 -3.87
CA ALA A 196 0.93 -18.70 -3.97
C ALA A 196 1.04 -18.00 -2.61
N ILE A 197 0.03 -18.16 -1.74
CA ILE A 197 -0.02 -17.52 -0.42
C ILE A 197 1.01 -18.13 0.52
N THR A 198 1.05 -19.48 0.60
CA THR A 198 2.00 -20.19 1.47
C THR A 198 3.44 -20.00 1.01
N LEU A 199 3.68 -19.96 -0.31
CA LEU A 199 4.99 -19.63 -0.87
C LEU A 199 5.40 -18.18 -0.55
N GLN A 200 4.49 -17.22 -0.67
CA GLN A 200 4.76 -15.83 -0.35
C GLN A 200 5.13 -15.64 1.12
N ILE A 201 4.40 -16.28 2.03
CA ILE A 201 4.70 -16.26 3.47
C ILE A 201 6.07 -16.87 3.74
N PHE A 202 6.38 -18.01 3.11
CA PHE A 202 7.66 -18.68 3.28
C PHE A 202 8.83 -17.84 2.74
N PHE A 203 8.69 -17.26 1.55
CA PHE A 203 9.71 -16.35 1.01
C PHE A 203 9.94 -15.13 1.90
N GLU A 204 8.88 -14.52 2.42
CA GLU A 204 9.03 -13.38 3.32
C GLU A 204 9.78 -13.75 4.60
N MET A 205 9.51 -14.94 5.16
CA MET A 205 10.25 -15.44 6.32
C MET A 205 11.75 -15.60 6.00
N LEU A 206 12.08 -16.19 4.85
CA LEU A 206 13.46 -16.36 4.42
C LEU A 206 14.15 -15.01 4.15
N LEU A 207 13.45 -14.04 3.57
CA LEU A 207 13.95 -12.66 3.39
C LEU A 207 14.29 -12.00 4.71
N ILE A 208 13.41 -12.12 5.69
CA ILE A 208 13.61 -11.59 7.04
C ILE A 208 14.83 -12.21 7.71
N LEU A 209 15.05 -13.51 7.53
CA LEU A 209 16.21 -14.23 8.03
C LEU A 209 17.46 -14.06 7.16
N GLN A 210 17.38 -13.30 6.06
CA GLN A 210 18.44 -13.07 5.10
C GLN A 210 18.96 -14.36 4.43
N ASP A 211 18.13 -15.41 4.37
CA ASP A 211 18.44 -16.68 3.72
C ASP A 211 18.11 -16.59 2.21
N TYR A 212 18.79 -15.68 1.53
CA TYR A 212 18.54 -15.32 0.14
C TYR A 212 18.82 -16.48 -0.83
N GLU A 213 19.91 -17.23 -0.57
CA GLU A 213 20.29 -18.36 -1.40
C GLU A 213 19.25 -19.48 -1.38
N ARG A 214 18.59 -19.70 -0.23
CA ARG A 214 17.50 -20.66 -0.12
C ARG A 214 16.33 -20.30 -1.02
N ILE A 215 15.95 -19.01 -1.06
CA ILE A 215 14.88 -18.52 -1.93
C ILE A 215 15.21 -18.77 -3.41
N LEU A 216 16.43 -18.40 -3.82
CA LEU A 216 16.89 -18.58 -5.21
C LEU A 216 17.02 -20.07 -5.56
N SER A 217 17.38 -20.91 -4.59
CA SER A 217 17.40 -22.37 -4.76
C SER A 217 16.00 -22.95 -4.97
N ILE A 218 15.02 -22.56 -4.16
CA ILE A 218 13.62 -22.98 -4.29
C ILE A 218 13.07 -22.60 -5.68
N GLN A 219 13.31 -21.39 -6.14
CA GLN A 219 12.90 -20.94 -7.48
C GLN A 219 13.48 -21.82 -8.60
N LYS A 220 14.69 -22.36 -8.43
CA LYS A 220 15.36 -23.18 -9.45
C LYS A 220 14.98 -24.66 -9.42
N SER A 221 14.73 -25.22 -8.25
CA SER A 221 14.68 -26.65 -8.03
C SER A 221 13.39 -27.20 -7.46
N ASP A 222 12.47 -26.35 -6.98
CA ASP A 222 11.20 -26.80 -6.43
C ASP A 222 10.09 -26.75 -7.49
N ASP A 223 9.59 -27.93 -7.87
CA ASP A 223 8.58 -28.05 -8.93
C ASP A 223 7.25 -27.39 -8.60
N CYS A 224 6.86 -27.34 -7.32
CA CYS A 224 5.65 -26.68 -6.86
C CYS A 224 5.81 -25.16 -6.96
N ALA A 225 6.93 -24.64 -6.48
CA ALA A 225 7.24 -23.22 -6.58
C ALA A 225 7.33 -22.76 -8.04
N GLN A 226 7.95 -23.56 -8.92
CA GLN A 226 8.03 -23.24 -10.35
C GLN A 226 6.66 -23.12 -11.01
N LYS A 227 5.71 -24.00 -10.70
CA LYS A 227 4.35 -23.94 -11.23
C LYS A 227 3.58 -22.69 -10.76
N ILE A 228 3.87 -22.23 -9.54
CA ILE A 228 3.29 -21.01 -8.98
C ILE A 228 3.92 -19.76 -9.60
N LEU A 229 5.22 -19.78 -9.83
CA LEU A 229 5.98 -18.63 -10.33
C LEU A 229 5.83 -18.40 -11.83
N PHE A 230 5.57 -19.45 -12.62
CA PHE A 230 5.50 -19.37 -14.07
C PHE A 230 4.11 -19.77 -14.61
N PRO A 231 3.59 -19.11 -15.66
CA PRO A 231 4.19 -17.94 -16.32
C PRO A 231 4.15 -16.67 -15.45
N HIS A 232 4.97 -15.69 -15.78
CA HIS A 232 4.89 -14.37 -15.12
C HIS A 232 3.51 -13.75 -15.36
N SER A 233 2.88 -13.27 -14.29
CA SER A 233 1.56 -12.62 -14.35
C SER A 233 1.42 -11.58 -13.24
N LYS A 234 0.37 -10.78 -13.31
CA LYS A 234 0.04 -9.85 -12.22
C LYS A 234 -0.25 -10.58 -10.91
N ASP A 235 -0.79 -11.78 -10.99
CA ASP A 235 -1.22 -12.55 -9.81
C ASP A 235 -0.02 -13.06 -8.99
N ASN A 236 1.16 -13.25 -9.62
CA ASN A 236 2.38 -13.66 -8.92
C ASN A 236 3.47 -12.57 -8.83
N LEU A 237 3.13 -11.33 -9.17
CA LEU A 237 4.07 -10.20 -9.13
C LEU A 237 4.72 -10.00 -7.76
N VAL A 238 4.00 -10.23 -6.68
CA VAL A 238 4.52 -10.11 -5.31
C VAL A 238 5.65 -11.12 -5.07
N LEU A 239 5.50 -12.36 -5.52
CA LEU A 239 6.54 -13.38 -5.44
C LEU A 239 7.79 -12.98 -6.24
N TRP A 240 7.61 -12.37 -7.40
CA TRP A 240 8.73 -11.85 -8.20
C TRP A 240 9.43 -10.68 -7.53
N LYS A 241 8.70 -9.79 -6.86
CA LYS A 241 9.30 -8.74 -6.02
C LYS A 241 10.15 -9.35 -4.89
N GLN A 242 9.69 -10.41 -4.25
CA GLN A 242 10.46 -11.14 -3.23
C GLN A 242 11.72 -11.79 -3.80
N LEU A 243 11.64 -12.40 -5.00
CA LEU A 243 12.80 -12.95 -5.70
C LEU A 243 13.84 -11.88 -6.07
N ILE A 244 13.40 -10.70 -6.53
CA ILE A 244 14.30 -9.56 -6.78
C ILE A 244 14.98 -9.11 -5.48
N ARG A 245 14.24 -8.99 -4.38
CA ARG A 245 14.81 -8.67 -3.06
C ARG A 245 15.85 -9.70 -2.63
N ALA A 246 15.56 -10.99 -2.81
CA ALA A 246 16.52 -12.06 -2.52
C ALA A 246 17.77 -11.98 -3.41
N ALA A 247 17.59 -11.72 -4.70
CA ALA A 247 18.71 -11.56 -5.64
C ALA A 247 19.59 -10.34 -5.30
N VAL A 248 18.97 -9.24 -4.88
CA VAL A 248 19.69 -8.06 -4.37
C VAL A 248 20.49 -8.40 -3.12
N GLY A 249 19.86 -9.07 -2.14
CA GLY A 249 20.53 -9.49 -0.92
C GLY A 249 21.68 -10.49 -1.15
N ALA A 250 21.54 -11.36 -2.15
CA ALA A 250 22.60 -12.28 -2.60
C ALA A 250 23.66 -11.62 -3.50
N GLY A 251 23.49 -10.37 -3.88
CA GLY A 251 24.39 -9.66 -4.81
C GLY A 251 24.35 -10.20 -6.24
N ASN A 252 23.25 -10.84 -6.66
CA ASN A 252 23.09 -11.50 -7.96
C ASN A 252 22.54 -10.54 -9.01
N LEU A 253 23.44 -9.75 -9.62
CA LEU A 253 23.12 -8.74 -10.63
C LEU A 253 22.45 -9.34 -11.88
N ASP A 254 22.96 -10.48 -12.36
CA ASP A 254 22.43 -11.12 -13.59
C ASP A 254 20.96 -11.55 -13.42
N PHE A 255 20.60 -12.00 -12.22
CA PHE A 255 19.20 -12.31 -11.91
C PHE A 255 18.35 -11.04 -11.93
N VAL A 256 18.80 -10.00 -11.23
CA VAL A 256 18.09 -8.72 -11.16
C VAL A 256 17.85 -8.16 -12.56
N ASP A 257 18.88 -8.04 -13.38
CA ASP A 257 18.79 -7.48 -14.73
C ASP A 257 17.78 -8.22 -15.61
N ARG A 258 17.82 -9.55 -15.57
CA ARG A 258 16.91 -10.42 -16.34
C ARG A 258 15.45 -10.25 -15.95
N TYR A 259 15.18 -10.12 -14.65
CA TYR A 259 13.82 -10.12 -14.13
C TYR A 259 13.23 -8.72 -13.96
N MET A 260 14.04 -7.67 -13.92
CA MET A 260 13.56 -6.29 -14.00
C MET A 260 12.77 -6.03 -15.29
N GLU A 261 13.25 -6.55 -16.42
CA GLU A 261 12.53 -6.47 -17.69
C GLU A 261 11.25 -7.31 -17.68
N ALA A 262 11.30 -8.52 -17.12
CA ALA A 262 10.15 -9.44 -17.07
C ALA A 262 8.96 -8.87 -16.26
N VAL A 263 9.24 -8.08 -15.22
CA VAL A 263 8.20 -7.46 -14.39
C VAL A 263 7.88 -6.01 -14.78
N ALA A 264 8.63 -5.44 -15.73
CA ALA A 264 8.38 -4.09 -16.24
C ALA A 264 6.97 -4.01 -16.87
N GLY A 265 6.21 -2.98 -16.49
CA GLY A 265 4.83 -2.77 -16.97
C GLY A 265 3.78 -3.68 -16.33
N GLN A 266 4.16 -4.56 -15.40
CA GLN A 266 3.23 -5.32 -14.57
C GLN A 266 3.02 -4.63 -13.22
N GLY A 267 1.81 -4.75 -12.67
CA GLY A 267 1.49 -4.19 -11.37
C GLY A 267 1.13 -2.70 -11.39
N THR A 268 1.10 -2.15 -10.20
CA THR A 268 0.79 -0.75 -9.94
C THR A 268 2.05 0.12 -10.01
N ARG A 269 1.85 1.42 -9.99
CA ARG A 269 2.94 2.39 -9.85
C ARG A 269 3.73 2.20 -8.55
N GLN A 270 3.04 1.86 -7.45
CA GLN A 270 3.69 1.55 -6.17
C GLN A 270 4.61 0.33 -6.29
N ASP A 271 4.17 -0.72 -6.99
CA ASP A 271 5.01 -1.90 -7.23
C ASP A 271 6.29 -1.55 -7.97
N ARG A 272 6.19 -0.71 -9.00
CA ARG A 272 7.37 -0.23 -9.74
C ARG A 272 8.32 0.56 -8.85
N PHE A 273 7.78 1.47 -8.04
CA PHE A 273 8.55 2.25 -7.07
C PHE A 273 9.31 1.36 -6.09
N ASP A 274 8.66 0.36 -5.51
CA ASP A 274 9.27 -0.57 -4.55
C ASP A 274 10.42 -1.38 -5.18
N ILE A 275 10.21 -1.84 -6.42
CA ILE A 275 11.24 -2.60 -7.16
C ILE A 275 12.46 -1.71 -7.43
N LEU A 276 12.27 -0.53 -8.00
CA LEU A 276 13.35 0.42 -8.30
C LEU A 276 14.15 0.77 -7.05
N ARG A 277 13.46 1.09 -5.95
CA ARG A 277 14.11 1.38 -4.68
C ARG A 277 14.92 0.19 -4.15
N THR A 278 14.44 -1.03 -4.37
CA THR A 278 15.13 -2.24 -3.93
C THR A 278 16.44 -2.47 -4.68
N VAL A 279 16.46 -2.24 -6.00
CA VAL A 279 17.65 -2.54 -6.82
C VAL A 279 18.72 -1.46 -6.80
N ILE A 280 18.40 -0.25 -6.38
CA ILE A 280 19.30 0.91 -6.38
C ILE A 280 20.59 0.64 -5.56
N GLN A 281 20.44 -0.02 -4.42
CA GLN A 281 21.56 -0.36 -3.56
C GLN A 281 22.53 -1.35 -4.24
N LEU A 282 21.99 -2.35 -4.93
CA LEU A 282 22.81 -3.33 -5.67
C LEU A 282 23.56 -2.66 -6.81
N TYR A 283 22.92 -1.79 -7.58
CA TYR A 283 23.57 -1.06 -8.66
C TYR A 283 24.73 -0.18 -8.15
N LYS A 284 24.52 0.47 -7.01
CA LYS A 284 25.55 1.24 -6.32
C LYS A 284 26.74 0.35 -5.88
N GLU A 285 26.47 -0.77 -5.22
CA GLU A 285 27.48 -1.71 -4.75
C GLU A 285 28.26 -2.37 -5.88
N LYS A 286 27.62 -2.59 -7.03
CA LYS A 286 28.22 -3.20 -8.22
C LYS A 286 28.81 -2.18 -9.20
N ASN A 287 28.86 -0.88 -8.84
CA ASN A 287 29.37 0.22 -9.68
C ASN A 287 28.70 0.30 -11.06
N GLN A 288 27.39 0.05 -11.11
CA GLN A 288 26.58 0.16 -12.34
C GLN A 288 26.04 1.58 -12.49
N GLU A 289 26.92 2.56 -12.72
CA GLU A 289 26.59 4.01 -12.69
C GLU A 289 25.44 4.38 -13.63
N ASP A 290 25.43 3.88 -14.86
CA ASP A 290 24.38 4.18 -15.85
C ASP A 290 22.99 3.72 -15.36
N LYS A 291 22.90 2.47 -14.83
CA LYS A 291 21.67 1.91 -14.30
C LYS A 291 21.24 2.60 -13.02
N LEU A 292 22.18 2.98 -12.19
CA LEU A 292 21.93 3.74 -10.96
C LEU A 292 21.29 5.09 -11.28
N GLU A 293 21.87 5.85 -12.19
CA GLU A 293 21.35 7.17 -12.58
C GLU A 293 20.01 7.08 -13.32
N GLU A 294 19.81 6.08 -14.17
CA GLU A 294 18.53 5.81 -14.81
C GLU A 294 17.45 5.49 -13.77
N THR A 295 17.76 4.60 -12.81
CA THR A 295 16.84 4.22 -11.73
C THR A 295 16.47 5.41 -10.84
N LYS A 296 17.44 6.23 -10.46
CA LYS A 296 17.21 7.47 -9.71
C LYS A 296 16.31 8.44 -10.47
N ARG A 297 16.55 8.61 -11.76
CA ARG A 297 15.72 9.50 -12.60
C ARG A 297 14.29 9.03 -12.69
N GLU A 298 14.07 7.72 -12.89
CA GLU A 298 12.72 7.13 -12.91
C GLU A 298 12.00 7.32 -11.57
N LEU A 299 12.66 7.00 -10.45
CA LEU A 299 12.13 7.24 -9.11
C LEU A 299 11.76 8.70 -8.88
N PHE A 300 12.61 9.62 -9.30
CA PHE A 300 12.37 11.04 -9.14
C PHE A 300 11.14 11.52 -9.93
N VAL A 301 10.98 11.08 -11.18
CA VAL A 301 9.79 11.38 -11.99
C VAL A 301 8.53 10.83 -11.32
N MET A 302 8.56 9.59 -10.84
CA MET A 302 7.42 8.98 -10.14
C MET A 302 7.01 9.77 -8.90
N LEU A 303 7.97 10.31 -8.15
CA LEU A 303 7.72 11.05 -6.91
C LEU A 303 7.22 12.47 -7.16
N GLN A 304 7.69 13.15 -8.21
CA GLN A 304 7.18 14.46 -8.59
C GLN A 304 5.68 14.46 -8.88
N GLU A 305 5.16 13.35 -9.40
CA GLU A 305 3.75 13.23 -9.71
C GLU A 305 2.88 12.87 -8.49
N LEU A 306 3.48 12.39 -7.37
CA LEU A 306 2.80 12.07 -6.12
C LEU A 306 2.75 13.24 -5.13
N SER A 307 3.59 14.26 -5.34
CA SER A 307 3.80 15.31 -4.34
C SER A 307 2.75 16.42 -4.47
N TYR A 308 1.91 16.54 -3.44
CA TYR A 308 1.01 17.67 -3.22
C TYR A 308 1.63 18.77 -2.35
N ASP A 309 2.81 18.52 -1.79
CA ASP A 309 3.50 19.41 -0.84
C ASP A 309 4.97 19.55 -1.28
N ASP A 310 5.37 20.76 -1.66
CA ASP A 310 6.72 21.07 -2.12
C ASP A 310 7.78 20.68 -1.08
N TYR A 311 7.47 20.83 0.21
CA TYR A 311 8.38 20.43 1.29
C TYR A 311 8.61 18.90 1.31
N PHE A 312 7.56 18.11 1.11
CA PHE A 312 7.66 16.66 1.05
C PHE A 312 8.45 16.20 -0.18
N ALA A 313 8.19 16.80 -1.34
CA ALA A 313 8.93 16.53 -2.57
C ALA A 313 10.43 16.79 -2.41
N ASP A 314 10.80 17.91 -1.79
CA ASP A 314 12.20 18.27 -1.54
C ASP A 314 12.89 17.32 -0.57
N GLN A 315 12.20 16.82 0.47
CA GLN A 315 12.77 15.83 1.39
C GLN A 315 13.00 14.48 0.70
N ILE A 316 12.04 14.01 -0.09
CA ILE A 316 12.17 12.76 -0.86
C ILE A 316 13.32 12.87 -1.87
N LYS A 317 13.43 14.01 -2.57
CA LYS A 317 14.53 14.27 -3.48
C LYS A 317 15.89 14.12 -2.78
N LYS A 318 16.05 14.77 -1.62
CA LYS A 318 17.28 14.66 -0.81
C LYS A 318 17.58 13.21 -0.38
N GLU A 319 16.56 12.40 -0.07
CA GLU A 319 16.77 11.00 0.29
C GLU A 319 17.19 10.16 -0.93
N ILE A 320 16.62 10.40 -2.12
CA ILE A 320 17.05 9.73 -3.37
C ILE A 320 18.47 10.12 -3.74
N GLU A 321 18.84 11.39 -3.57
CA GLU A 321 20.22 11.87 -3.84
C GLU A 321 21.26 11.21 -2.92
N LYS A 322 20.88 10.84 -1.69
CA LYS A 322 21.75 10.10 -0.76
C LYS A 322 21.89 8.61 -1.07
N MET A 323 20.86 8.01 -1.71
CA MET A 323 20.91 6.61 -2.15
C MET A 323 21.92 6.41 -3.27
#